data_836fbbfbd0c8dd1077c826e4a5b8183b
#
_entry.id   836fbbfbd0c8dd1077c826e4a5b8183b
#
_cell.length_a   1.000
_cell.length_b   1.000
_cell.length_c   1.000
_cell.angle_alpha   90.00
_cell.angle_beta   90.00
_cell.angle_gamma   90.00
#
_symmetry.space_group_name_H-M   'P 1'
#
loop_
_entity.id
_entity.type
_entity.pdbx_description
1 polymer ?
#
loop_
_entity_poly.entity_id
_entity_poly.type
_entity_poly.pdbx_seq_one_letter_code
_entity_poly.pdbx_strand_id
1 'polypeptide(L)'
;MMDKRGAAHHRSRFLFFPQIILMPQTSSRSAWTSRLGFILASAGSAVGLGAIWKFPYMAGTNGGSIFMLPTIAFSLTIGLALLIAEMSMGRAARGGAGTAYLKLGGRAWSVIGFISVATGALVLAFYSVVGGWCTHYFIESIMGRGITDDPAAMRSAFEAFAADPVQSVMGHVIFLTTTAGVVLCGVERGIERVGKILMPLLFILMLPGPLRV
;
A
#
# COMPACT_ATOMS: atom_id res chain seq x y z
N MET A 1 44.73 -44.93 13.11
CA MET A 1 45.03 -43.99 11.98
C MET A 1 43.82 -44.02 11.10
N MET A 2 42.80 -43.19 11.41
CA MET A 2 41.47 -43.19 10.74
C MET A 2 41.38 -41.98 9.83
N ASP A 3 41.07 -42.22 8.56
CA ASP A 3 41.01 -41.28 7.45
C ASP A 3 39.88 -40.24 7.64
N LYS A 4 40.23 -38.94 7.66
CA LYS A 4 39.36 -37.78 7.81
C LYS A 4 38.95 -37.14 6.45
N ARG A 5 38.89 -37.87 5.34
CA ARG A 5 38.67 -37.30 3.99
C ARG A 5 37.28 -37.44 3.39
N GLY A 6 36.26 -37.84 4.15
CA GLY A 6 34.90 -38.10 3.61
C GLY A 6 33.84 -37.01 3.83
N ALA A 7 34.12 -35.92 4.58
CA ALA A 7 33.04 -35.03 5.04
C ALA A 7 32.93 -33.66 4.35
N ALA A 8 33.71 -33.39 3.30
CA ALA A 8 33.82 -32.04 2.71
C ALA A 8 33.00 -31.79 1.43
N HIS A 9 32.30 -32.80 0.88
CA HIS A 9 31.75 -32.68 -0.50
C HIS A 9 30.20 -32.54 -0.59
N HIS A 10 29.48 -32.35 0.51
CA HIS A 10 28.01 -32.22 0.46
C HIS A 10 27.48 -30.84 0.85
N ARG A 11 28.33 -29.82 1.03
CA ARG A 11 27.91 -28.47 1.45
C ARG A 11 27.81 -27.41 0.34
N SER A 12 28.08 -27.71 -0.91
CA SER A 12 28.26 -26.68 -1.95
C SER A 12 27.13 -26.50 -2.96
N ARG A 13 25.95 -27.14 -2.76
CA ARG A 13 24.86 -27.03 -3.75
C ARG A 13 23.62 -26.24 -3.31
N PHE A 14 23.61 -25.59 -2.13
CA PHE A 14 22.46 -24.81 -1.65
C PHE A 14 22.75 -23.32 -1.38
N LEU A 15 23.85 -22.76 -1.95
CA LEU A 15 24.27 -21.37 -1.71
C LEU A 15 23.82 -20.38 -2.79
N PHE A 16 22.83 -20.71 -3.61
CA PHE A 16 22.39 -19.78 -4.67
C PHE A 16 21.11 -19.00 -4.35
N PHE A 17 20.66 -18.98 -3.11
CA PHE A 17 19.55 -18.14 -2.62
C PHE A 17 20.01 -17.36 -1.37
N PRO A 18 19.80 -16.14 -1.28
CA PRO A 18 20.35 -14.91 -1.83
C PRO A 18 21.17 -14.14 -0.78
N GLN A 19 22.36 -13.81 -1.10
CA GLN A 19 23.14 -12.78 -0.37
C GLN A 19 22.47 -11.39 -0.39
N ILE A 20 21.41 -11.22 -1.19
CA ILE A 20 20.65 -9.98 -1.29
C ILE A 20 19.88 -9.64 0.03
N ILE A 21 19.55 -10.64 0.86
CA ILE A 21 18.79 -10.44 2.11
C ILE A 21 19.69 -10.10 3.30
N LEU A 22 21.01 -10.36 3.19
CA LEU A 22 22.00 -10.21 4.28
C LEU A 22 22.92 -9.00 4.13
N MET A 23 22.54 -7.97 3.38
CA MET A 23 23.29 -6.72 3.45
C MET A 23 23.18 -6.17 4.88
N PRO A 24 24.30 -5.91 5.58
CA PRO A 24 24.24 -5.25 6.88
C PRO A 24 23.65 -3.85 6.66
N GLN A 25 22.43 -3.66 7.12
CA GLN A 25 21.76 -2.37 7.14
C GLN A 25 22.41 -1.49 8.20
N THR A 26 23.58 -0.94 7.90
CA THR A 26 24.27 0.06 8.74
C THR A 26 23.80 1.49 8.47
N SER A 27 22.71 1.69 7.72
CA SER A 27 22.08 3.00 7.66
C SER A 27 21.25 3.22 8.93
N SER A 28 21.43 4.35 9.60
CA SER A 28 20.52 4.82 10.64
C SER A 28 19.11 4.78 10.08
N ARG A 29 18.29 3.82 10.55
CA ARG A 29 16.92 3.69 10.08
C ARG A 29 16.19 4.98 10.38
N SER A 30 15.66 5.61 9.33
CA SER A 30 14.77 6.73 9.50
C SER A 30 13.60 6.29 10.38
N ALA A 31 13.46 6.93 11.54
CA ALA A 31 12.38 6.70 12.48
C ALA A 31 11.30 7.77 12.28
N TRP A 32 10.10 7.51 12.74
CA TRP A 32 9.04 8.50 12.77
C TRP A 32 9.43 9.64 13.70
N THR A 33 9.30 10.90 13.25
CA THR A 33 9.67 12.07 14.05
C THR A 33 8.58 12.44 15.06
N SER A 34 7.32 12.10 14.78
CA SER A 34 6.21 12.42 15.65
C SER A 34 5.16 11.31 15.73
N ARG A 35 4.49 11.22 16.89
CA ARG A 35 3.34 10.30 17.07
C ARG A 35 2.21 10.63 16.10
N LEU A 36 1.94 11.92 15.89
CA LEU A 36 0.90 12.38 14.96
C LEU A 36 1.23 11.98 13.52
N GLY A 37 2.50 12.13 13.09
CA GLY A 37 2.94 11.70 11.76
C GLY A 37 2.76 10.21 11.53
N PHE A 38 3.09 9.39 12.53
CA PHE A 38 2.84 7.95 12.48
C PHE A 38 1.35 7.61 12.36
N ILE A 39 0.50 8.24 13.18
CA ILE A 39 -0.96 8.02 13.16
C ILE A 39 -1.54 8.42 11.81
N LEU A 40 -1.21 9.60 11.29
CA LEU A 40 -1.73 10.09 10.01
C LEU A 40 -1.24 9.23 8.82
N ALA A 41 0.01 8.78 8.83
CA ALA A 41 0.52 7.90 7.80
C ALA A 41 -0.14 6.50 7.86
N SER A 42 -0.35 5.97 9.07
CA SER A 42 -1.07 4.69 9.26
C SER A 42 -2.53 4.80 8.84
N ALA A 43 -3.21 5.89 9.20
CA ALA A 43 -4.57 6.17 8.76
C ALA A 43 -4.64 6.32 7.23
N GLY A 44 -3.68 7.05 6.61
CA GLY A 44 -3.59 7.21 5.17
C GLY A 44 -3.37 5.90 4.42
N SER A 45 -2.61 4.99 5.02
CA SER A 45 -2.42 3.64 4.49
C SER A 45 -3.72 2.81 4.55
N ALA A 46 -4.54 3.02 5.58
CA ALA A 46 -5.81 2.32 5.75
C ALA A 46 -6.94 2.90 4.87
N VAL A 47 -6.94 4.23 4.65
CA VAL A 47 -7.92 4.93 3.80
C VAL A 47 -7.44 4.89 2.35
N GLY A 48 -7.52 3.73 1.72
CA GLY A 48 -7.22 3.56 0.30
C GLY A 48 -8.45 3.78 -0.60
N LEU A 49 -8.23 3.69 -1.90
CA LEU A 49 -9.30 3.78 -2.92
C LEU A 49 -10.50 2.87 -2.61
N GLY A 50 -10.26 1.66 -2.12
CA GLY A 50 -11.31 0.72 -1.73
C GLY A 50 -12.23 1.26 -0.63
N ALA A 51 -11.68 1.98 0.36
CA ALA A 51 -12.47 2.56 1.44
C ALA A 51 -13.30 3.76 0.98
N ILE A 52 -12.81 4.52 -0.01
CA ILE A 52 -13.47 5.75 -0.46
C ILE A 52 -14.60 5.48 -1.45
N TRP A 53 -14.43 4.55 -2.37
CA TRP A 53 -15.41 4.33 -3.43
C TRP A 53 -16.12 2.97 -3.35
N LYS A 54 -15.36 1.88 -3.16
CA LYS A 54 -15.94 0.53 -3.18
C LYS A 54 -16.74 0.21 -1.93
N PHE A 55 -16.24 0.60 -0.76
CA PHE A 55 -16.90 0.31 0.51
C PHE A 55 -18.28 1.00 0.64
N PRO A 56 -18.46 2.32 0.36
CA PRO A 56 -19.77 2.94 0.36
C PRO A 56 -20.74 2.31 -0.64
N TYR A 57 -20.26 1.96 -1.83
CA TYR A 57 -21.07 1.24 -2.82
C TYR A 57 -21.55 -0.12 -2.28
N MET A 58 -20.65 -0.91 -1.70
CA MET A 58 -21.00 -2.20 -1.10
C MET A 58 -21.95 -2.03 0.09
N ALA A 59 -21.76 -1.02 0.91
CA ALA A 59 -22.69 -0.74 2.01
C ALA A 59 -24.08 -0.41 1.48
N GLY A 60 -24.19 0.43 0.47
CA GLY A 60 -25.47 0.79 -0.15
C GLY A 60 -26.20 -0.40 -0.78
N THR A 61 -25.47 -1.28 -1.47
CA THR A 61 -26.06 -2.45 -2.16
C THR A 61 -26.36 -3.63 -1.23
N ASN A 62 -25.77 -3.69 -0.03
CA ASN A 62 -25.92 -4.82 0.91
C ASN A 62 -26.68 -4.44 2.20
N GLY A 63 -27.60 -3.51 2.13
CA GLY A 63 -28.49 -3.18 3.24
C GLY A 63 -27.98 -2.10 4.18
N GLY A 64 -27.03 -1.27 3.75
CA GLY A 64 -26.60 -0.07 4.47
C GLY A 64 -26.10 -0.35 5.88
N SER A 65 -26.89 0.04 6.89
CA SER A 65 -26.54 -0.13 8.31
C SER A 65 -26.35 -1.59 8.74
N ILE A 66 -27.11 -2.53 8.15
CA ILE A 66 -26.97 -3.97 8.44
C ILE A 66 -25.60 -4.47 8.00
N PHE A 67 -25.06 -4.01 6.89
CA PHE A 67 -23.70 -4.32 6.45
C PHE A 67 -22.63 -3.63 7.30
N MET A 68 -22.89 -2.41 7.77
CA MET A 68 -21.93 -1.63 8.57
C MET A 68 -21.67 -2.25 9.94
N LEU A 69 -22.71 -2.78 10.63
CA LEU A 69 -22.57 -3.35 11.97
C LEU A 69 -21.53 -4.49 12.06
N PRO A 70 -21.63 -5.59 11.25
CA PRO A 70 -20.64 -6.64 11.28
C PRO A 70 -19.26 -6.15 10.81
N THR A 71 -19.19 -5.21 9.87
CA THR A 71 -17.92 -4.65 9.42
C THR A 71 -17.19 -3.94 10.56
N ILE A 72 -17.88 -3.12 11.34
CA ILE A 72 -17.31 -2.46 12.52
C ILE A 72 -16.90 -3.50 13.57
N ALA A 73 -17.76 -4.47 13.85
CA ALA A 73 -17.48 -5.52 14.83
C ALA A 73 -16.21 -6.33 14.44
N PHE A 74 -16.10 -6.77 13.20
CA PHE A 74 -14.91 -7.50 12.71
C PHE A 74 -13.66 -6.61 12.68
N SER A 75 -13.79 -5.34 12.35
CA SER A 75 -12.66 -4.41 12.37
C SER A 75 -12.11 -4.20 13.77
N LEU A 76 -12.99 -4.08 14.78
CA LEU A 76 -12.59 -3.87 16.17
C LEU A 76 -12.09 -5.14 16.86
N THR A 77 -12.50 -6.32 16.41
CA THR A 77 -12.09 -7.59 16.98
C THR A 77 -10.91 -8.20 16.22
N ILE A 78 -11.15 -8.74 15.04
CA ILE A 78 -10.14 -9.42 14.23
C ILE A 78 -9.14 -8.43 13.64
N GLY A 79 -9.62 -7.31 13.08
CA GLY A 79 -8.76 -6.30 12.45
C GLY A 79 -7.77 -5.69 13.43
N LEU A 80 -8.24 -5.30 14.62
CA LEU A 80 -7.38 -4.73 15.65
C LEU A 80 -6.35 -5.75 16.18
N ALA A 81 -6.77 -6.99 16.40
CA ALA A 81 -5.86 -8.05 16.84
C ALA A 81 -4.74 -8.31 15.81
N LEU A 82 -5.09 -8.40 14.53
CA LEU A 82 -4.11 -8.58 13.46
C LEU A 82 -3.16 -7.38 13.36
N LEU A 83 -3.68 -6.15 13.42
CA LEU A 83 -2.86 -4.94 13.38
C LEU A 83 -1.84 -4.90 14.53
N ILE A 84 -2.25 -5.22 15.76
CA ILE A 84 -1.36 -5.28 16.92
C ILE A 84 -0.30 -6.36 16.72
N ALA A 85 -0.67 -7.54 16.20
CA ALA A 85 0.26 -8.62 15.91
C ALA A 85 1.31 -8.20 14.88
N GLU A 86 0.90 -7.62 13.75
CA GLU A 86 1.80 -7.14 12.70
C GLU A 86 2.76 -6.06 13.20
N MET A 87 2.24 -5.07 13.94
CA MET A 87 3.06 -4.01 14.52
C MET A 87 4.08 -4.55 15.54
N SER A 88 3.70 -5.52 16.38
CA SER A 88 4.60 -6.14 17.35
C SER A 88 5.69 -6.98 16.67
N MET A 89 5.35 -7.72 15.62
CA MET A 89 6.31 -8.47 14.79
C MET A 89 7.29 -7.51 14.09
N GLY A 90 6.81 -6.44 13.47
CA GLY A 90 7.65 -5.44 12.81
C GLY A 90 8.62 -4.76 13.79
N ARG A 91 8.14 -4.45 15.00
CA ARG A 91 8.93 -3.86 16.08
C ARG A 91 10.00 -4.81 16.62
N ALA A 92 9.64 -6.09 16.84
CA ALA A 92 10.55 -7.12 17.32
C ALA A 92 11.64 -7.46 16.29
N ALA A 93 11.25 -7.64 15.03
CA ALA A 93 12.16 -8.05 13.98
C ALA A 93 13.08 -6.92 13.49
N ARG A 94 12.66 -5.67 13.62
CA ARG A 94 13.34 -4.48 13.08
C ARG A 94 13.77 -4.70 11.63
N GLY A 95 12.88 -5.25 10.80
CA GLY A 95 13.13 -5.63 9.40
C GLY A 95 11.90 -5.43 8.53
N GLY A 96 12.07 -5.59 7.21
CA GLY A 96 10.95 -5.71 6.30
C GLY A 96 10.21 -7.04 6.50
N ALA A 97 9.03 -7.21 5.87
CA ALA A 97 8.18 -8.39 6.06
C ALA A 97 8.93 -9.72 5.85
N GLY A 98 9.71 -9.86 4.76
CA GLY A 98 10.48 -11.09 4.50
C GLY A 98 11.47 -11.43 5.63
N THR A 99 12.20 -10.43 6.13
CA THR A 99 13.17 -10.63 7.22
C THR A 99 12.52 -10.80 8.58
N ALA A 100 11.32 -10.24 8.80
CA ALA A 100 10.60 -10.40 10.05
C ALA A 100 10.19 -11.85 10.28
N TYR A 101 9.55 -12.47 9.30
CA TYR A 101 9.17 -13.88 9.39
C TYR A 101 10.37 -14.81 9.50
N LEU A 102 11.48 -14.53 8.79
CA LEU A 102 12.71 -15.30 8.89
C LEU A 102 13.31 -15.24 10.30
N LYS A 103 13.37 -14.05 10.91
CA LYS A 103 13.97 -13.84 12.22
C LYS A 103 13.13 -14.42 13.37
N LEU A 104 11.81 -14.30 13.29
CA LEU A 104 10.91 -14.68 14.37
C LEU A 104 10.42 -16.13 14.26
N GLY A 105 10.21 -16.63 13.04
CA GLY A 105 9.64 -17.95 12.77
C GLY A 105 10.61 -18.94 12.12
N GLY A 106 11.79 -18.47 11.69
CA GLY A 106 12.77 -19.31 11.00
C GLY A 106 12.49 -19.48 9.50
N ARG A 107 13.27 -20.37 8.87
CA ARG A 107 13.36 -20.49 7.41
C ARG A 107 12.04 -20.91 6.73
N ALA A 108 11.26 -21.77 7.37
CA ALA A 108 9.96 -22.20 6.83
C ALA A 108 8.96 -21.04 6.76
N TRP A 109 8.94 -20.16 7.75
CA TRP A 109 8.05 -19.02 7.81
C TRP A 109 8.46 -17.85 6.90
N SER A 110 9.70 -17.84 6.43
CA SER A 110 10.16 -16.81 5.47
C SER A 110 9.36 -16.82 4.16
N VAL A 111 8.78 -17.96 3.77
CA VAL A 111 7.90 -18.08 2.60
C VAL A 111 6.69 -17.15 2.71
N ILE A 112 6.07 -17.07 3.89
CA ILE A 112 4.94 -16.15 4.14
C ILE A 112 5.38 -14.69 3.97
N GLY A 113 6.55 -14.34 4.51
CA GLY A 113 7.12 -13.01 4.32
C GLY A 113 7.38 -12.67 2.86
N PHE A 114 7.85 -13.64 2.07
CA PHE A 114 8.07 -13.45 0.63
C PHE A 114 6.74 -13.29 -0.12
N ILE A 115 5.74 -14.11 0.18
CA ILE A 115 4.39 -13.98 -0.38
C ILE A 115 3.79 -12.61 -0.06
N SER A 116 3.95 -12.12 1.17
CA SER A 116 3.48 -10.78 1.57
C SER A 116 4.11 -9.67 0.74
N VAL A 117 5.43 -9.74 0.47
CA VAL A 117 6.12 -8.76 -0.39
C VAL A 117 5.63 -8.87 -1.84
N ALA A 118 5.47 -10.07 -2.36
CA ALA A 118 4.96 -10.28 -3.72
C ALA A 118 3.53 -9.77 -3.87
N THR A 119 2.67 -10.03 -2.88
CA THR A 119 1.31 -9.49 -2.84
C THR A 119 1.31 -7.97 -2.84
N GLY A 120 2.18 -7.33 -2.02
CA GLY A 120 2.33 -5.89 -2.02
C GLY A 120 2.75 -5.32 -3.38
N ALA A 121 3.65 -5.99 -4.09
CA ALA A 121 4.07 -5.59 -5.43
C ALA A 121 2.93 -5.73 -6.47
N LEU A 122 2.14 -6.80 -6.42
CA LEU A 122 0.98 -6.98 -7.29
C LEU A 122 -0.11 -5.93 -7.02
N VAL A 123 -0.37 -5.65 -5.75
CA VAL A 123 -1.31 -4.58 -5.36
C VAL A 123 -0.82 -3.23 -5.85
N LEU A 124 0.47 -2.91 -5.70
CA LEU A 124 1.05 -1.67 -6.20
C LEU A 124 0.89 -1.55 -7.73
N ALA A 125 1.12 -2.62 -8.48
CA ALA A 125 0.94 -2.64 -9.94
C ALA A 125 -0.49 -2.26 -10.35
N PHE A 126 -1.50 -2.83 -9.68
CA PHE A 126 -2.90 -2.48 -9.92
C PHE A 126 -3.22 -1.03 -9.48
N TYR A 127 -2.85 -0.67 -8.25
CA TYR A 127 -3.14 0.67 -7.70
C TYR A 127 -2.46 1.80 -8.46
N SER A 128 -1.30 1.56 -9.04
CA SER A 128 -0.60 2.59 -9.81
C SER A 128 -1.32 2.92 -11.14
N VAL A 129 -2.00 1.96 -11.75
CA VAL A 129 -2.86 2.22 -12.93
C VAL A 129 -4.07 3.06 -12.52
N VAL A 130 -4.79 2.63 -11.48
CA VAL A 130 -5.97 3.38 -10.99
C VAL A 130 -5.57 4.76 -10.46
N GLY A 131 -4.42 4.87 -9.78
CA GLY A 131 -3.84 6.15 -9.36
C GLY A 131 -3.50 7.05 -10.54
N GLY A 132 -3.04 6.49 -11.64
CA GLY A 132 -2.83 7.19 -12.90
C GLY A 132 -4.13 7.78 -13.46
N TRP A 133 -5.22 7.01 -13.45
CA TRP A 133 -6.54 7.50 -13.84
C TRP A 133 -7.02 8.65 -12.93
N CYS A 134 -6.89 8.50 -11.63
CA CYS A 134 -7.21 9.57 -10.68
C CYS A 134 -6.40 10.83 -10.95
N THR A 135 -5.10 10.70 -11.27
CA THR A 135 -4.23 11.82 -11.60
C THR A 135 -4.69 12.54 -12.88
N HIS A 136 -5.06 11.78 -13.91
CA HIS A 136 -5.59 12.33 -15.15
C HIS A 136 -6.87 13.15 -14.89
N TYR A 137 -7.86 12.57 -14.24
CA TYR A 137 -9.12 13.26 -13.94
C TYR A 137 -8.94 14.44 -12.97
N PHE A 138 -8.00 14.36 -12.06
CA PHE A 138 -7.64 15.49 -11.21
C PHE A 138 -7.11 16.68 -12.03
N ILE A 139 -6.23 16.43 -12.99
CA ILE A 139 -5.69 17.45 -13.88
C ILE A 139 -6.80 18.05 -14.77
N GLU A 140 -7.63 17.20 -15.39
CA GLU A 140 -8.76 17.64 -16.21
C GLU A 140 -9.76 18.50 -15.41
N SER A 141 -10.02 18.12 -14.15
CA SER A 141 -10.91 18.91 -13.26
C SER A 141 -10.34 20.29 -12.93
N ILE A 142 -9.02 20.40 -12.69
CA ILE A 142 -8.35 21.70 -12.46
C ILE A 142 -8.40 22.56 -13.73
N MET A 143 -8.30 21.96 -14.91
CA MET A 143 -8.38 22.66 -16.19
C MET A 143 -9.82 23.02 -16.58
N GLY A 144 -10.81 22.65 -15.76
CA GLY A 144 -12.23 22.87 -16.08
C GLY A 144 -12.76 22.00 -17.22
N ARG A 145 -12.08 20.90 -17.52
CA ARG A 145 -12.43 19.96 -18.59
C ARG A 145 -13.03 18.69 -18.00
N GLY A 146 -13.75 17.93 -18.81
CA GLY A 146 -14.24 16.61 -18.44
C GLY A 146 -15.37 16.57 -17.40
N ILE A 147 -15.88 17.71 -16.95
CA ILE A 147 -17.03 17.79 -16.06
C ILE A 147 -18.28 17.97 -16.93
N THR A 148 -19.08 16.93 -17.04
CA THR A 148 -20.39 16.96 -17.68
C THR A 148 -21.43 16.43 -16.70
N ASP A 149 -22.63 16.99 -16.73
CA ASP A 149 -23.77 16.53 -15.90
C ASP A 149 -24.45 15.30 -16.49
N ASP A 150 -24.04 14.85 -17.71
CA ASP A 150 -24.58 13.64 -18.33
C ASP A 150 -23.76 12.40 -17.92
N PRO A 151 -24.36 11.47 -17.16
CA PRO A 151 -23.69 10.24 -16.74
C PRO A 151 -23.27 9.32 -17.90
N ALA A 152 -24.01 9.34 -19.02
CA ALA A 152 -23.72 8.51 -20.18
C ALA A 152 -22.47 9.05 -20.92
N ALA A 153 -22.38 10.36 -21.10
CA ALA A 153 -21.21 11.02 -21.67
C ALA A 153 -19.95 10.85 -20.80
N MET A 154 -20.12 10.93 -19.48
CA MET A 154 -19.01 10.69 -18.54
C MET A 154 -18.48 9.25 -18.61
N ARG A 155 -19.40 8.28 -18.70
CA ARG A 155 -19.04 6.86 -18.83
C ARG A 155 -18.32 6.59 -20.15
N SER A 156 -18.82 7.09 -21.27
CA SER A 156 -18.18 6.91 -22.58
C SER A 156 -16.80 7.56 -22.65
N ALA A 157 -16.62 8.75 -22.04
CA ALA A 157 -15.33 9.41 -21.92
C ALA A 157 -14.34 8.59 -21.10
N PHE A 158 -14.78 7.98 -19.98
CA PHE A 158 -13.94 7.10 -19.18
C PHE A 158 -13.54 5.82 -19.95
N GLU A 159 -14.49 5.19 -20.65
CA GLU A 159 -14.23 3.98 -21.43
C GLU A 159 -13.24 4.27 -22.58
N ALA A 160 -13.37 5.40 -23.25
CA ALA A 160 -12.43 5.85 -24.28
C ALA A 160 -11.03 6.13 -23.72
N PHE A 161 -10.94 6.81 -22.59
CA PHE A 161 -9.67 7.07 -21.89
C PHE A 161 -9.00 5.77 -21.42
N ALA A 162 -9.75 4.86 -20.79
CA ALA A 162 -9.24 3.60 -20.29
C ALA A 162 -8.78 2.65 -21.41
N ALA A 163 -9.40 2.76 -22.59
CA ALA A 163 -9.03 2.01 -23.79
C ALA A 163 -7.80 2.58 -24.50
N ASP A 164 -7.42 3.84 -24.25
CA ASP A 164 -6.22 4.45 -24.83
C ASP A 164 -4.97 4.02 -24.05
N PRO A 165 -4.10 3.17 -24.64
CA PRO A 165 -2.93 2.67 -23.96
C PRO A 165 -1.91 3.78 -23.66
N VAL A 166 -1.82 4.81 -24.48
CA VAL A 166 -0.83 5.88 -24.31
C VAL A 166 -1.21 6.75 -23.11
N GLN A 167 -2.46 7.17 -23.01
CA GLN A 167 -2.93 7.99 -21.88
C GLN A 167 -2.90 7.22 -20.57
N SER A 168 -3.34 5.96 -20.58
CA SER A 168 -3.31 5.07 -19.40
C SER A 168 -1.89 4.84 -18.91
N VAL A 169 -0.93 4.51 -19.80
CA VAL A 169 0.47 4.29 -19.42
C VAL A 169 1.13 5.58 -18.93
N MET A 170 0.86 6.72 -19.58
CA MET A 170 1.41 8.02 -19.17
C MET A 170 0.95 8.39 -17.76
N GLY A 171 -0.35 8.26 -17.47
CA GLY A 171 -0.89 8.46 -16.12
C GLY A 171 -0.25 7.54 -15.07
N HIS A 172 -0.12 6.25 -15.41
CA HIS A 172 0.55 5.26 -14.57
C HIS A 172 2.01 5.65 -14.25
N VAL A 173 2.79 6.05 -15.26
CA VAL A 173 4.19 6.44 -15.09
C VAL A 173 4.31 7.70 -14.22
N ILE A 174 3.46 8.70 -14.44
CA ILE A 174 3.45 9.93 -13.63
C ILE A 174 3.16 9.59 -12.16
N PHE A 175 2.10 8.81 -11.92
CA PHE A 175 1.73 8.42 -10.56
C PHE A 175 2.82 7.60 -9.88
N LEU A 176 3.37 6.59 -10.57
CA LEU A 176 4.43 5.73 -10.04
C LEU A 176 5.71 6.51 -9.74
N THR A 177 6.12 7.42 -10.63
CA THR A 177 7.29 8.27 -10.44
C THR A 177 7.11 9.22 -9.25
N THR A 178 5.93 9.83 -9.11
CA THR A 178 5.59 10.67 -7.97
C THR A 178 5.64 9.89 -6.65
N THR A 179 5.02 8.71 -6.64
CA THR A 179 5.03 7.80 -5.48
C THR A 179 6.44 7.36 -5.13
N ALA A 180 7.24 6.94 -6.12
CA ALA A 180 8.64 6.57 -5.92
C ALA A 180 9.45 7.74 -5.39
N GLY A 181 9.25 8.95 -5.89
CA GLY A 181 9.89 10.18 -5.39
C GLY A 181 9.61 10.42 -3.91
N VAL A 182 8.35 10.29 -3.48
CA VAL A 182 7.96 10.40 -2.06
C VAL A 182 8.66 9.33 -1.21
N VAL A 183 8.67 8.08 -1.66
CA VAL A 183 9.30 6.97 -0.92
C VAL A 183 10.81 7.13 -0.84
N LEU A 184 11.47 7.56 -1.92
CA LEU A 184 12.92 7.81 -1.96
C LEU A 184 13.35 8.95 -1.02
N CYS A 185 12.49 9.93 -0.73
CA CYS A 185 12.71 10.94 0.30
C CYS A 185 12.74 10.37 1.73
N GLY A 186 12.38 9.09 1.90
CA GLY A 186 12.39 8.38 3.18
C GLY A 186 11.13 8.62 4.01
N VAL A 187 11.11 8.00 5.20
CA VAL A 187 9.93 8.00 6.07
C VAL A 187 9.62 9.40 6.60
N GLU A 188 10.63 10.09 7.10
CA GLU A 188 10.49 11.39 7.76
C GLU A 188 10.13 12.52 6.79
N ARG A 189 10.91 12.69 5.73
CA ARG A 189 10.77 13.80 4.78
C ARG A 189 9.77 13.52 3.66
N GLY A 190 9.56 12.26 3.33
CA GLY A 190 8.64 11.81 2.32
C GLY A 190 7.28 11.45 2.92
N ILE A 191 7.15 10.23 3.41
CA ILE A 191 5.87 9.62 3.79
C ILE A 191 5.18 10.40 4.91
N GLU A 192 5.91 10.75 5.98
CA GLU A 192 5.34 11.46 7.14
C GLU A 192 4.87 12.88 6.77
N ARG A 193 5.66 13.61 5.98
CA ARG A 193 5.31 14.97 5.56
C ARG A 193 4.11 14.98 4.63
N VAL A 194 4.12 14.11 3.63
CA VAL A 194 3.01 13.98 2.66
C VAL A 194 1.73 13.53 3.38
N GLY A 195 1.82 12.57 4.30
CA GLY A 195 0.68 12.12 5.10
C GLY A 195 0.08 13.22 5.97
N LYS A 196 0.91 14.07 6.59
CA LYS A 196 0.46 15.22 7.39
C LYS A 196 -0.32 16.28 6.60
N ILE A 197 -0.06 16.37 5.29
CA ILE A 197 -0.75 17.32 4.39
C ILE A 197 -1.97 16.68 3.76
N LEU A 198 -1.80 15.50 3.15
CA LEU A 198 -2.86 14.88 2.35
C LEU A 198 -4.01 14.33 3.20
N MET A 199 -3.74 13.84 4.43
CA MET A 199 -4.82 13.30 5.27
C MET A 199 -5.82 14.36 5.73
N PRO A 200 -5.41 15.52 6.31
CA PRO A 200 -6.35 16.58 6.60
C PRO A 200 -7.07 17.11 5.37
N LEU A 201 -6.35 17.24 4.24
CA LEU A 201 -6.95 17.68 2.97
C LEU A 201 -8.04 16.72 2.51
N LEU A 202 -7.82 15.40 2.60
CA LEU A 202 -8.81 14.37 2.27
C LEU A 202 -10.06 14.53 3.13
N PHE A 203 -9.92 14.70 4.46
CA PHE A 203 -11.06 14.92 5.35
C PHE A 203 -11.83 16.20 5.00
N ILE A 204 -11.15 17.30 4.70
CA ILE A 204 -11.78 18.55 4.29
C ILE A 204 -12.56 18.35 2.98
N LEU A 205 -12.00 17.65 2.00
CA LEU A 205 -12.66 17.39 0.72
C LEU A 205 -13.87 16.45 0.83
N MET A 206 -13.89 15.57 1.82
CA MET A 206 -15.01 14.67 2.06
C MET A 206 -16.20 15.34 2.78
N LEU A 207 -15.98 16.43 3.51
CA LEU A 207 -17.03 17.14 4.25
C LEU A 207 -18.13 17.78 3.36
N PRO A 208 -17.84 18.35 2.18
CA PRO A 208 -18.86 18.96 1.31
C PRO A 208 -19.68 17.95 0.50
N GLY A 209 -19.23 16.69 0.36
CA GLY A 209 -19.87 15.67 -0.47
C GLY A 209 -21.31 15.31 -0.06
N PRO A 210 -21.63 15.14 1.22
CA PRO A 210 -22.99 14.79 1.66
C PRO A 210 -23.98 15.96 1.73
N LEU A 211 -23.54 17.19 1.51
CA LEU A 211 -24.39 18.40 1.64
C LEU A 211 -25.05 18.83 0.32
N ARG A 212 -24.84 18.10 -0.78
CA ARG A 212 -25.46 18.34 -2.10
C ARG A 212 -26.38 17.19 -2.52
N VAL A 213 -27.28 16.79 -1.64
CA VAL A 213 -28.44 15.96 -2.01
C VAL A 213 -29.69 16.81 -1.92
#